data_9673b3438fb07d8992c617c356845003
#
_entry.id   9673b3438fb07d8992c617c356845003
#
_cell.length_a   1.000
_cell.length_b   1.000
_cell.length_c   1.000
_cell.angle_alpha   90.00
_cell.angle_beta   90.00
_cell.angle_gamma   90.00
#
_symmetry.space_group_name_H-M   'P 1'
#
loop_
_entity.id
_entity.type
_entity.pdbx_description
1 polymer ?
#
loop_
_entity_poly.entity_id
_entity_poly.type
_entity_poly.pdbx_seq_one_letter_code
_entity_poly.pdbx_strand_id
1 'polypeptide(L)'
;METMQIMIVGVGGQGTLLASRILGNVAINEGYDVKVSEVHGMSQRGGSVVTYVKYGDKVYSPIIDEGEADIILAFELLEAYRALPYLKKGGKIIVNTQKINPMPVITGAAKYPEDIEKKIAENADLTAIDALTLAEEAGNFKAVNVVLIGVMAKNTDVPYEKWIEVIKSTVPEKFLDVNLKAFELGYNA
;
A
#
# COMPACT_ATOMS: atom_id res chain seq x y z
N MET A 1 -12.90 11.60 15.17
CA MET A 1 -12.97 10.51 14.17
C MET A 1 -12.39 9.25 14.79
N GLU A 2 -12.95 8.07 14.52
CA GLU A 2 -12.35 6.80 14.90
C GLU A 2 -10.97 6.65 14.20
N THR A 3 -10.02 6.01 14.86
CA THR A 3 -8.65 5.88 14.31
C THR A 3 -8.66 4.99 13.07
N MET A 4 -8.15 5.49 11.95
CA MET A 4 -7.92 4.72 10.72
C MET A 4 -6.57 4.00 10.81
N GLN A 5 -6.55 2.72 10.51
CA GLN A 5 -5.39 1.84 10.61
C GLN A 5 -5.07 1.20 9.26
N ILE A 6 -3.99 1.64 8.62
CA ILE A 6 -3.58 1.18 7.30
C ILE A 6 -2.26 0.42 7.42
N MET A 7 -2.25 -0.82 6.96
CA MET A 7 -1.05 -1.64 6.89
C MET A 7 -0.58 -1.70 5.44
N ILE A 8 0.62 -1.19 5.17
CA ILE A 8 1.26 -1.28 3.85
C ILE A 8 2.24 -2.44 3.89
N VAL A 9 2.11 -3.37 2.96
CA VAL A 9 2.98 -4.53 2.88
C VAL A 9 3.56 -4.70 1.48
N GLY A 10 4.77 -5.19 1.41
CA GLY A 10 5.44 -5.41 0.15
C GLY A 10 6.82 -6.01 0.29
N VAL A 11 7.56 -5.98 -0.80
CA VAL A 11 8.96 -6.43 -0.89
C VAL A 11 9.88 -5.21 -0.95
N GLY A 12 10.98 -5.27 -0.25
CA GLY A 12 11.96 -4.17 -0.19
C GLY A 12 12.39 -3.69 -1.58
N GLY A 13 12.26 -2.38 -1.80
CA GLY A 13 12.52 -1.72 -3.08
C GLY A 13 11.27 -1.30 -3.86
N GLN A 14 10.06 -1.66 -3.42
CA GLN A 14 8.81 -1.29 -4.10
C GLN A 14 8.28 0.12 -3.76
N GLY A 15 8.93 0.88 -2.87
CA GLY A 15 8.56 2.27 -2.59
C GLY A 15 7.46 2.44 -1.54
N THR A 16 7.31 1.50 -0.60
CA THR A 16 6.39 1.56 0.54
C THR A 16 6.56 2.84 1.37
N LEU A 17 7.80 3.30 1.52
CA LEU A 17 8.12 4.53 2.26
C LEU A 17 7.53 5.79 1.60
N LEU A 18 7.52 5.90 0.27
CA LEU A 18 6.89 7.04 -0.41
C LEU A 18 5.37 6.99 -0.24
N ALA A 19 4.78 5.81 -0.37
CA ALA A 19 3.34 5.61 -0.15
C ALA A 19 2.93 6.04 1.26
N SER A 20 3.66 5.58 2.30
CA SER A 20 3.36 5.96 3.69
C SER A 20 3.52 7.46 3.96
N ARG A 21 4.49 8.13 3.31
CA ARG A 21 4.65 9.58 3.40
C ARG A 21 3.47 10.33 2.77
N ILE A 22 3.03 9.92 1.59
CA ILE A 22 1.86 10.52 0.93
C ILE A 22 0.64 10.37 1.85
N LEU A 23 0.35 9.16 2.32
CA LEU A 23 -0.76 8.89 3.24
C LEU A 23 -0.69 9.71 4.51
N GLY A 24 0.47 9.71 5.16
CA GLY A 24 0.69 10.47 6.39
C GLY A 24 0.49 11.98 6.19
N ASN A 25 1.03 12.54 5.10
CA ASN A 25 0.89 13.95 4.78
C ASN A 25 -0.55 14.35 4.44
N VAL A 26 -1.30 13.49 3.74
CA VAL A 26 -2.74 13.72 3.50
C VAL A 26 -3.47 13.80 4.83
N ALA A 27 -3.26 12.84 5.73
CA ALA A 27 -3.92 12.83 7.02
C ALA A 27 -3.52 14.04 7.90
N ILE A 28 -2.24 14.48 7.86
CA ILE A 28 -1.76 15.69 8.56
C ILE A 28 -2.47 16.94 8.01
N ASN A 29 -2.61 17.06 6.68
CA ASN A 29 -3.25 18.21 6.06
C ASN A 29 -4.77 18.29 6.37
N GLU A 30 -5.38 17.14 6.64
CA GLU A 30 -6.77 17.06 7.14
C GLU A 30 -6.88 17.29 8.66
N GLY A 31 -5.77 17.57 9.35
CA GLY A 31 -5.73 17.95 10.77
C GLY A 31 -5.66 16.78 11.75
N TYR A 32 -5.35 15.58 11.29
CA TYR A 32 -5.25 14.40 12.14
C TYR A 32 -3.88 14.23 12.81
N ASP A 33 -3.88 13.61 14.00
CA ASP A 33 -2.66 13.06 14.61
C ASP A 33 -2.25 11.79 13.86
N VAL A 34 -1.00 11.72 13.40
CA VAL A 34 -0.49 10.63 12.55
C VAL A 34 0.70 9.95 13.20
N LYS A 35 0.71 8.63 13.16
CA LYS A 35 1.88 7.82 13.51
C LYS A 35 2.21 6.86 12.38
N VAL A 36 3.48 6.81 12.03
CA VAL A 36 4.02 5.91 11.00
C VAL A 36 5.18 5.12 11.59
N SER A 37 5.25 3.83 11.27
CA SER A 37 6.39 2.98 11.60
C SER A 37 6.65 2.00 10.47
N GLU A 38 7.91 1.82 10.09
CA GLU A 38 8.31 0.83 9.10
C GLU A 38 9.15 -0.27 9.78
N VAL A 39 8.80 -1.51 9.49
CA VAL A 39 9.53 -2.70 9.95
C VAL A 39 10.06 -3.45 8.74
N HIS A 40 11.36 -3.66 8.73
CA HIS A 40 12.03 -4.44 7.68
C HIS A 40 13.11 -5.35 8.28
N GLY A 41 13.42 -6.43 7.58
CA GLY A 41 14.52 -7.32 7.95
C GLY A 41 15.89 -6.74 7.57
N MET A 42 16.96 -7.48 7.86
CA MET A 42 18.34 -7.14 7.45
C MET A 42 18.47 -7.01 5.92
N SER A 43 17.70 -7.78 5.16
CA SER A 43 17.64 -7.68 3.70
C SER A 43 16.69 -6.52 3.30
N GLN A 44 17.27 -5.36 3.05
CA GLN A 44 16.51 -4.19 2.59
C GLN A 44 16.03 -4.28 1.12
N ARG A 45 16.45 -5.31 0.39
CA ARG A 45 15.99 -5.61 -0.97
C ARG A 45 15.54 -7.06 -1.06
N GLY A 46 14.35 -7.28 -1.59
CA GLY A 46 13.79 -8.63 -1.74
C GLY A 46 13.23 -9.25 -0.46
N GLY A 47 13.42 -8.63 0.72
CA GLY A 47 12.81 -9.04 1.97
C GLY A 47 11.42 -8.42 2.19
N SER A 48 10.59 -9.06 3.01
CA SER A 48 9.28 -8.51 3.40
C SER A 48 9.44 -7.19 4.16
N VAL A 49 8.61 -6.21 3.83
CA VAL A 49 8.53 -4.89 4.48
C VAL A 49 7.09 -4.65 4.92
N VAL A 50 6.95 -4.19 6.14
CA VAL A 50 5.66 -3.81 6.72
C VAL A 50 5.74 -2.36 7.19
N THR A 51 4.81 -1.53 6.75
CA THR A 51 4.70 -0.15 7.21
C THR A 51 3.30 0.06 7.79
N TYR A 52 3.25 0.55 9.00
CA TYR A 52 2.02 0.93 9.68
C TYR A 52 1.77 2.43 9.52
N VAL A 53 0.57 2.81 9.14
CA VAL A 53 0.10 4.19 9.11
C VAL A 53 -1.21 4.27 9.91
N LYS A 54 -1.19 4.99 11.03
CA LYS A 54 -2.38 5.22 11.85
C LYS A 54 -2.64 6.71 11.95
N TYR A 55 -3.90 7.10 11.78
CA TYR A 55 -4.30 8.50 11.96
C TYR A 55 -5.71 8.63 12.53
N GLY A 56 -5.97 9.72 13.22
CA GLY A 56 -7.24 10.03 13.87
C GLY A 56 -7.14 11.26 14.75
N ASP A 57 -8.14 11.52 15.60
CA ASP A 57 -8.10 12.70 16.49
C ASP A 57 -6.93 12.62 17.48
N LYS A 58 -6.58 11.41 17.94
CA LYS A 58 -5.43 11.17 18.81
C LYS A 58 -4.92 9.74 18.60
N VAL A 59 -3.62 9.59 18.33
CA VAL A 59 -2.96 8.30 18.13
C VAL A 59 -1.74 8.17 19.03
N TYR A 60 -1.69 7.14 19.88
CA TYR A 60 -0.61 6.93 20.85
C TYR A 60 0.48 5.99 20.37
N SER A 61 0.17 5.06 19.46
CA SER A 61 1.09 4.05 18.95
C SER A 61 0.87 3.83 17.44
N PRO A 62 1.93 3.63 16.64
CA PRO A 62 1.79 3.26 15.23
C PRO A 62 1.42 1.80 15.03
N ILE A 63 1.61 0.93 16.02
CA ILE A 63 1.45 -0.52 15.87
C ILE A 63 -0.01 -0.87 15.59
N ILE A 64 -0.21 -1.79 14.66
CA ILE A 64 -1.50 -2.39 14.31
C ILE A 64 -1.42 -3.87 14.73
N ASP A 65 -2.34 -4.28 15.59
CA ASP A 65 -2.44 -5.66 16.04
C ASP A 65 -3.27 -6.52 15.06
N GLU A 66 -3.23 -7.85 15.23
CA GLU A 66 -4.03 -8.76 14.42
C GLU A 66 -5.53 -8.43 14.53
N GLY A 67 -6.22 -8.41 13.39
CA GLY A 67 -7.64 -8.08 13.31
C GLY A 67 -7.99 -6.59 13.41
N GLU A 68 -7.01 -5.67 13.35
CA GLU A 68 -7.24 -4.23 13.53
C GLU A 68 -7.04 -3.37 12.29
N ALA A 69 -6.39 -3.87 11.24
CA ALA A 69 -6.18 -3.11 10.02
C ALA A 69 -7.50 -2.85 9.29
N ASP A 70 -7.88 -1.60 9.11
CA ASP A 70 -9.04 -1.21 8.30
C ASP A 70 -8.77 -1.43 6.80
N ILE A 71 -7.54 -1.13 6.37
CA ILE A 71 -7.07 -1.32 5.00
C ILE A 71 -5.69 -1.98 5.00
N ILE A 72 -5.52 -3.00 4.16
CA ILE A 72 -4.22 -3.54 3.80
C ILE A 72 -3.91 -3.11 2.36
N LEU A 73 -2.85 -2.31 2.17
CA LEU A 73 -2.34 -1.88 0.88
C LEU A 73 -1.12 -2.71 0.53
N ALA A 74 -1.27 -3.68 -0.37
CA ALA A 74 -0.25 -4.66 -0.67
C ALA A 74 0.38 -4.46 -2.06
N PHE A 75 1.69 -4.40 -2.10
CA PHE A 75 2.47 -4.17 -3.31
C PHE A 75 2.83 -5.46 -4.03
N GLU A 76 2.60 -6.59 -3.37
CA GLU A 76 2.91 -7.94 -3.87
C GLU A 76 1.89 -8.95 -3.31
N LEU A 77 1.55 -9.93 -4.13
CA LEU A 77 0.41 -10.81 -3.86
C LEU A 77 0.61 -11.72 -2.64
N LEU A 78 1.82 -12.31 -2.47
CA LEU A 78 2.11 -13.17 -1.32
C LEU A 78 2.15 -12.36 -0.01
N GLU A 79 2.63 -11.13 -0.05
CA GLU A 79 2.65 -10.25 1.12
C GLU A 79 1.23 -9.86 1.54
N ALA A 80 0.29 -9.66 0.59
CA ALA A 80 -1.13 -9.49 0.91
C ALA A 80 -1.70 -10.69 1.66
N TYR A 81 -1.40 -11.90 1.21
CA TYR A 81 -1.87 -13.13 1.84
C TYR A 81 -1.29 -13.33 3.24
N ARG A 82 -0.01 -12.99 3.45
CA ARG A 82 0.65 -13.03 4.75
C ARG A 82 0.05 -12.03 5.75
N ALA A 83 -0.41 -10.89 5.25
CA ALA A 83 -1.00 -9.83 6.06
C ALA A 83 -2.47 -10.08 6.43
N LEU A 84 -3.13 -11.05 5.81
CA LEU A 84 -4.56 -11.32 6.01
C LEU A 84 -5.00 -11.44 7.50
N PRO A 85 -4.22 -12.05 8.42
CA PRO A 85 -4.57 -12.09 9.83
C PRO A 85 -4.72 -10.73 10.51
N TYR A 86 -4.08 -9.68 9.97
CA TYR A 86 -4.16 -8.32 10.50
C TYR A 86 -5.42 -7.57 10.07
N LEU A 87 -6.13 -8.07 9.05
CA LEU A 87 -7.31 -7.39 8.54
C LEU A 87 -8.47 -7.45 9.52
N LYS A 88 -9.05 -6.31 9.81
CA LYS A 88 -10.29 -6.16 10.59
C LYS A 88 -11.45 -6.84 9.86
N LYS A 89 -12.41 -7.38 10.60
CA LYS A 89 -13.64 -7.90 10.00
C LYS A 89 -14.37 -6.78 9.23
N GLY A 90 -14.58 -7.01 7.93
CA GLY A 90 -15.14 -6.02 7.02
C GLY A 90 -14.13 -4.99 6.49
N GLY A 91 -12.85 -5.16 6.80
CA GLY A 91 -11.78 -4.37 6.22
C GLY A 91 -11.52 -4.71 4.75
N LYS A 92 -10.71 -3.88 4.09
CA LYS A 92 -10.43 -3.97 2.64
C LYS A 92 -8.96 -4.31 2.38
N ILE A 93 -8.73 -5.15 1.38
CA ILE A 93 -7.39 -5.39 0.80
C ILE A 93 -7.33 -4.81 -0.60
N ILE A 94 -6.35 -3.93 -0.83
CA ILE A 94 -6.00 -3.42 -2.17
C ILE A 94 -4.63 -4.02 -2.50
N VAL A 95 -4.54 -4.79 -3.57
CA VAL A 95 -3.32 -5.53 -3.91
C VAL A 95 -2.90 -5.36 -5.36
N ASN A 96 -1.61 -5.12 -5.57
CA ASN A 96 -0.96 -5.31 -6.86
C ASN A 96 -0.81 -6.82 -7.13
N THR A 97 -1.29 -7.29 -8.29
CA THR A 97 -1.25 -8.72 -8.67
C THR A 97 0.15 -9.24 -9.00
N GLN A 98 1.17 -8.39 -8.94
CA GLN A 98 2.56 -8.78 -9.14
C GLN A 98 2.99 -9.88 -8.17
N LYS A 99 3.76 -10.87 -8.70
CA LYS A 99 4.36 -11.97 -7.94
C LYS A 99 5.87 -11.81 -7.93
N ILE A 100 6.47 -11.74 -6.75
CA ILE A 100 7.92 -11.69 -6.55
C ILE A 100 8.31 -12.92 -5.76
N ASN A 101 9.08 -13.82 -6.39
CA ASN A 101 9.48 -15.05 -5.74
C ASN A 101 10.41 -14.76 -4.55
N PRO A 102 10.07 -15.17 -3.32
CA PRO A 102 10.96 -15.07 -2.17
C PRO A 102 12.10 -16.10 -2.28
N MET A 103 13.18 -15.91 -1.51
CA MET A 103 14.37 -16.79 -1.57
C MET A 103 14.07 -18.28 -1.50
N PRO A 104 13.19 -18.80 -0.65
CA PRO A 104 12.86 -20.23 -0.64
C PRO A 104 12.27 -20.74 -1.96
N VAL A 105 11.55 -19.91 -2.69
CA VAL A 105 11.02 -20.27 -4.01
C VAL A 105 12.11 -20.21 -5.07
N ILE A 106 12.97 -19.18 -5.03
CA ILE A 106 14.09 -19.02 -5.96
C ILE A 106 15.07 -20.21 -5.83
N THR A 107 15.34 -20.66 -4.61
CA THR A 107 16.24 -21.80 -4.34
C THR A 107 15.58 -23.16 -4.54
N GLY A 108 14.28 -23.22 -4.84
CA GLY A 108 13.55 -24.49 -5.02
C GLY A 108 13.18 -25.20 -3.72
N ALA A 109 13.42 -24.58 -2.56
CA ALA A 109 13.04 -25.14 -1.24
C ALA A 109 11.54 -25.05 -0.97
N ALA A 110 10.82 -24.18 -1.68
CA ALA A 110 9.37 -24.04 -1.60
C ALA A 110 8.78 -23.70 -2.97
N LYS A 111 7.45 -23.83 -3.09
CA LYS A 111 6.70 -23.32 -4.26
C LYS A 111 5.97 -22.03 -3.90
N TYR A 112 5.85 -21.13 -4.87
CA TYR A 112 4.98 -19.98 -4.72
C TYR A 112 3.53 -20.48 -4.58
N PRO A 113 2.76 -20.02 -3.57
CA PRO A 113 1.40 -20.52 -3.37
C PRO A 113 0.50 -20.21 -4.57
N GLU A 114 -0.39 -21.13 -4.88
CA GLU A 114 -1.39 -20.97 -5.94
C GLU A 114 -2.69 -20.39 -5.37
N ASP A 115 -3.50 -19.79 -6.27
CA ASP A 115 -4.85 -19.30 -5.97
C ASP A 115 -4.94 -18.27 -4.82
N ILE A 116 -3.88 -17.46 -4.64
CA ILE A 116 -3.81 -16.48 -3.54
C ILE A 116 -4.96 -15.48 -3.61
N GLU A 117 -5.25 -14.91 -4.77
CA GLU A 117 -6.35 -13.93 -4.95
C GLU A 117 -7.69 -14.53 -4.51
N LYS A 118 -7.96 -15.78 -4.93
CA LYS A 118 -9.17 -16.49 -4.52
C LYS A 118 -9.24 -16.68 -3.01
N LYS A 119 -8.13 -17.13 -2.39
CA LYS A 119 -8.04 -17.32 -0.93
C LYS A 119 -8.25 -16.03 -0.16
N ILE A 120 -7.75 -14.91 -0.66
CA ILE A 120 -7.97 -13.60 -0.05
C ILE A 120 -9.45 -13.19 -0.23
N ALA A 121 -10.00 -13.31 -1.44
CA ALA A 121 -11.38 -12.90 -1.74
C ALA A 121 -12.44 -13.72 -0.97
N GLU A 122 -12.13 -14.95 -0.56
CA GLU A 122 -13.00 -15.76 0.30
C GLU A 122 -13.10 -15.20 1.74
N ASN A 123 -12.15 -14.33 2.16
CA ASN A 123 -12.03 -13.85 3.54
C ASN A 123 -12.07 -12.33 3.69
N ALA A 124 -12.00 -11.57 2.59
CA ALA A 124 -11.88 -10.11 2.62
C ALA A 124 -12.54 -9.44 1.41
N ASP A 125 -12.90 -8.17 1.56
CA ASP A 125 -13.20 -7.29 0.41
C ASP A 125 -11.89 -6.99 -0.33
N LEU A 126 -11.73 -7.61 -1.50
CA LEU A 126 -10.51 -7.59 -2.29
C LEU A 126 -10.65 -6.71 -3.54
N THR A 127 -9.76 -5.73 -3.68
CA THR A 127 -9.48 -5.03 -4.93
C THR A 127 -8.11 -5.46 -5.45
N ALA A 128 -8.08 -6.32 -6.46
CA ALA A 128 -6.86 -6.77 -7.12
C ALA A 128 -6.65 -5.99 -8.43
N ILE A 129 -5.45 -5.45 -8.63
CA ILE A 129 -5.13 -4.60 -9.78
C ILE A 129 -3.73 -4.89 -10.33
N ASP A 130 -3.57 -4.87 -11.64
CA ASP A 130 -2.24 -4.85 -12.28
C ASP A 130 -1.68 -3.42 -12.28
N ALA A 131 -1.17 -3.03 -11.12
CA ALA A 131 -0.59 -1.71 -10.92
C ALA A 131 0.72 -1.52 -11.70
N LEU A 132 1.40 -2.61 -12.06
CA LEU A 132 2.64 -2.54 -12.84
C LEU A 132 2.36 -2.04 -14.27
N THR A 133 1.38 -2.63 -14.96
CA THR A 133 0.96 -2.18 -16.28
C THR A 133 0.53 -0.71 -16.28
N LEU A 134 -0.24 -0.27 -15.27
CA LEU A 134 -0.64 1.14 -15.15
C LEU A 134 0.55 2.08 -14.87
N ALA A 135 1.52 1.64 -14.09
CA ALA A 135 2.74 2.41 -13.84
C ALA A 135 3.61 2.54 -15.10
N GLU A 136 3.70 1.49 -15.92
CA GLU A 136 4.36 1.53 -17.23
C GLU A 136 3.65 2.48 -18.20
N GLU A 137 2.33 2.47 -18.24
CA GLU A 137 1.51 3.42 -18.99
C GLU A 137 1.72 4.87 -18.51
N ALA A 138 1.91 5.08 -17.22
CA ALA A 138 2.28 6.39 -16.67
C ALA A 138 3.66 6.85 -17.11
N GLY A 139 4.53 5.92 -17.56
CA GLY A 139 5.88 6.19 -18.05
C GLY A 139 7.02 5.71 -17.16
N ASN A 140 6.73 5.05 -16.01
CA ASN A 140 7.76 4.51 -15.14
C ASN A 140 7.21 3.39 -14.24
N PHE A 141 7.69 2.17 -14.43
CA PHE A 141 7.31 1.00 -13.62
C PHE A 141 7.51 1.20 -12.11
N LYS A 142 8.37 2.14 -11.68
CA LYS A 142 8.57 2.46 -10.25
C LYS A 142 7.41 3.22 -9.63
N ALA A 143 6.47 3.74 -10.42
CA ALA A 143 5.31 4.48 -9.92
C ALA A 143 4.15 3.55 -9.44
N VAL A 144 4.35 2.25 -9.38
CA VAL A 144 3.40 1.26 -8.84
C VAL A 144 2.82 1.69 -7.48
N ASN A 145 3.68 2.23 -6.62
CA ASN A 145 3.27 2.72 -5.31
C ASN A 145 2.23 3.85 -5.40
N VAL A 146 2.37 4.77 -6.34
CA VAL A 146 1.44 5.90 -6.51
C VAL A 146 0.17 5.47 -7.24
N VAL A 147 0.24 4.49 -8.15
CA VAL A 147 -0.96 3.83 -8.69
C VAL A 147 -1.81 3.25 -7.57
N LEU A 148 -1.22 2.48 -6.66
CA LEU A 148 -1.94 1.87 -5.52
C LEU A 148 -2.51 2.92 -4.56
N ILE A 149 -1.82 4.03 -4.34
CA ILE A 149 -2.35 5.18 -3.61
C ILE A 149 -3.59 5.76 -4.31
N GLY A 150 -3.59 5.85 -5.64
CA GLY A 150 -4.77 6.28 -6.42
C GLY A 150 -5.97 5.38 -6.19
N VAL A 151 -5.78 4.06 -6.29
CA VAL A 151 -6.84 3.07 -6.00
C VAL A 151 -7.36 3.23 -4.58
N MET A 152 -6.46 3.43 -3.61
CA MET A 152 -6.85 3.60 -2.21
C MET A 152 -7.60 4.92 -1.99
N ALA A 153 -7.15 6.02 -2.60
CA ALA A 153 -7.76 7.35 -2.48
C ALA A 153 -9.25 7.34 -2.86
N LYS A 154 -9.61 6.60 -3.91
CA LYS A 154 -11.01 6.42 -4.34
C LYS A 154 -11.90 5.76 -3.25
N ASN A 155 -11.29 5.05 -2.31
CA ASN A 155 -11.98 4.38 -1.21
C ASN A 155 -11.90 5.18 0.11
N THR A 156 -11.60 6.47 0.05
CA THR A 156 -11.55 7.39 1.20
C THR A 156 -12.47 8.59 0.98
N ASP A 157 -12.83 9.28 2.07
CA ASP A 157 -13.63 10.51 2.01
C ASP A 157 -12.77 11.76 1.70
N VAL A 158 -11.47 11.61 1.50
CA VAL A 158 -10.56 12.72 1.21
C VAL A 158 -10.72 13.15 -0.25
N PRO A 159 -10.99 14.45 -0.52
CA PRO A 159 -11.15 14.95 -1.88
C PRO A 159 -9.93 14.71 -2.77
N TYR A 160 -10.17 14.43 -4.05
CA TYR A 160 -9.11 14.17 -5.05
C TYR A 160 -8.02 15.24 -5.07
N GLU A 161 -8.42 16.52 -4.99
CA GLU A 161 -7.50 17.67 -5.04
C GLU A 161 -6.50 17.67 -3.90
N LYS A 162 -6.88 17.18 -2.73
CA LYS A 162 -6.00 17.07 -1.55
C LYS A 162 -4.88 16.05 -1.76
N TRP A 163 -5.18 14.95 -2.42
CA TRP A 163 -4.17 13.98 -2.82
C TRP A 163 -3.18 14.58 -3.81
N ILE A 164 -3.68 15.31 -4.81
CA ILE A 164 -2.83 16.00 -5.81
C ILE A 164 -1.92 17.02 -5.15
N GLU A 165 -2.42 17.84 -4.21
CA GLU A 165 -1.61 18.80 -3.44
C GLU A 165 -0.46 18.12 -2.69
N VAL A 166 -0.76 17.01 -2.01
CA VAL A 166 0.23 16.26 -1.25
C VAL A 166 1.25 15.57 -2.17
N ILE A 167 0.82 14.98 -3.27
CA ILE A 167 1.74 14.38 -4.24
C ILE A 167 2.71 15.44 -4.78
N LYS A 168 2.21 16.64 -5.14
CA LYS A 168 3.03 17.76 -5.61
C LYS A 168 4.07 18.21 -4.58
N SER A 169 3.75 18.17 -3.30
CA SER A 169 4.66 18.58 -2.22
C SER A 169 5.62 17.49 -1.75
N THR A 170 5.30 16.21 -2.03
CA THR A 170 6.05 15.06 -1.49
C THR A 170 6.99 14.43 -2.52
N VAL A 171 6.59 14.42 -3.79
CA VAL A 171 7.36 13.81 -4.89
C VAL A 171 8.36 14.81 -5.46
N PRO A 172 9.63 14.40 -5.70
CA PRO A 172 10.60 15.27 -6.36
C PRO A 172 10.12 15.74 -7.75
N GLU A 173 10.36 17.02 -8.07
CA GLU A 173 9.88 17.69 -9.28
C GLU A 173 10.14 16.88 -10.57
N LYS A 174 11.32 16.30 -10.71
CA LYS A 174 11.70 15.48 -11.89
C LYS A 174 10.84 14.24 -12.12
N PHE A 175 10.07 13.80 -11.13
CA PHE A 175 9.17 12.64 -11.22
C PHE A 175 7.71 13.02 -11.08
N LEU A 176 7.39 14.31 -10.98
CA LEU A 176 6.06 14.77 -10.62
C LEU A 176 5.03 14.34 -11.67
N ASP A 177 5.26 14.60 -12.95
CA ASP A 177 4.31 14.32 -14.03
C ASP A 177 3.95 12.82 -14.10
N VAL A 178 4.96 11.96 -14.00
CA VAL A 178 4.76 10.50 -13.99
C VAL A 178 3.93 10.06 -12.78
N ASN A 179 4.19 10.62 -11.61
CA ASN A 179 3.46 10.24 -10.40
C ASN A 179 2.03 10.81 -10.38
N LEU A 180 1.79 11.99 -10.92
CA LEU A 180 0.43 12.51 -11.10
C LEU A 180 -0.38 11.63 -12.06
N LYS A 181 0.21 11.25 -13.19
CA LYS A 181 -0.43 10.32 -14.13
C LYS A 181 -0.67 8.95 -13.52
N ALA A 182 0.30 8.42 -12.78
CA ALA A 182 0.16 7.13 -12.08
C ALA A 182 -0.98 7.17 -11.05
N PHE A 183 -1.09 8.25 -10.28
CA PHE A 183 -2.19 8.46 -9.35
C PHE A 183 -3.54 8.49 -10.06
N GLU A 184 -3.65 9.27 -11.14
CA GLU A 184 -4.88 9.37 -11.93
C GLU A 184 -5.32 8.02 -12.51
N LEU A 185 -4.39 7.25 -13.09
CA LEU A 185 -4.67 5.90 -13.60
C LEU A 185 -5.17 4.97 -12.49
N GLY A 186 -4.53 4.98 -11.33
CA GLY A 186 -4.98 4.21 -10.18
C GLY A 186 -6.34 4.66 -9.63
N TYR A 187 -6.61 5.96 -9.58
CA TYR A 187 -7.88 6.51 -9.11
C TYR A 187 -9.05 6.15 -10.01
N ASN A 188 -8.81 6.00 -11.31
CA ASN A 188 -9.84 5.68 -12.31
C ASN A 188 -10.00 4.18 -12.60
N ALA A 189 -9.16 3.34 -12.02
CA ALA A 189 -9.15 1.89 -12.23
C ALA A 189 -10.29 1.15 -11.52
#